data_2bd82b9b27fe259e20d53d7b6340cdd6
#
_entry.id   2bd82b9b27fe259e20d53d7b6340cdd6
#
_cell.length_a   1.000
_cell.length_b   1.000
_cell.length_c   1.000
_cell.angle_alpha   90.00
_cell.angle_beta   90.00
_cell.angle_gamma   90.00
#
_symmetry.space_group_name_H-M   'P 1'
#
loop_
_entity.id
_entity.type
_entity.pdbx_description
1 polymer ?
#
loop_
_entity_poly.entity_id
_entity_poly.type
_entity_poly.pdbx_seq_one_letter_code
_entity_poly.pdbx_strand_id
1 'polypeptide(L)'
;MKIAVVTNGFYKTQKTETIKDMIAAAFCRRGVTLTDLRNDGKLVSNGCKFDFDGAVFWDKDLLLAKKMEDDGVRLFNGSETIRICDDKGLTFLSALKRNLPMPVTVAAPFTYANIGYTNTDFLDEVTSKIDFPIIVKESSGSFGMQVYMAKNHDELLGIVSKIGAKNMIFQQYIECGNTDLRLQVVGGKVVAAVKRRSLNGDFRANATLMEKYLPTNEEISIAVEAAKAVNADFAGVDILPGDKPYLCEVNSNAHFKNLMDATGINAADFIANWVLEKLCEG
;
A
#
# COMPACT_ATOMS: atom_id res chain seq x y z
N MET A 1 19.48 -11.83 19.15
CA MET A 1 18.77 -11.07 18.09
C MET A 1 17.74 -10.19 18.77
N LYS A 2 17.85 -8.87 18.62
CA LYS A 2 16.92 -7.87 19.16
C LYS A 2 16.02 -7.38 18.02
N ILE A 3 14.75 -7.72 18.03
CA ILE A 3 13.80 -7.35 16.98
C ILE A 3 12.67 -6.52 17.57
N ALA A 4 12.33 -5.40 16.93
CA ALA A 4 11.18 -4.58 17.30
C ALA A 4 9.98 -4.82 16.38
N VAL A 5 8.78 -4.56 16.89
CA VAL A 5 7.61 -4.24 16.07
C VAL A 5 7.27 -2.76 16.30
N VAL A 6 7.28 -1.98 15.23
CA VAL A 6 7.01 -0.54 15.27
C VAL A 6 5.58 -0.30 14.83
N THR A 7 4.80 0.42 15.63
CA THR A 7 3.41 0.76 15.32
C THR A 7 3.12 2.21 15.65
N ASN A 8 2.16 2.82 14.94
CA ASN A 8 1.71 4.18 15.22
C ASN A 8 1.03 4.26 16.59
N GLY A 9 1.50 5.14 17.44
CA GLY A 9 0.99 5.30 18.80
C GLY A 9 -0.33 6.08 18.90
N PHE A 10 -0.68 6.85 17.86
CA PHE A 10 -1.90 7.66 17.79
C PHE A 10 -3.03 6.96 17.04
N TYR A 11 -2.71 6.02 16.15
CA TYR A 11 -3.69 5.22 15.39
C TYR A 11 -3.97 3.88 16.10
N LYS A 12 -4.55 3.95 17.30
CA LYS A 12 -4.89 2.78 18.14
C LYS A 12 -6.31 2.31 17.84
N THR A 13 -6.45 1.44 16.85
CA THR A 13 -7.72 0.77 16.57
C THR A 13 -7.62 -0.71 16.93
N GLN A 14 -8.78 -1.36 17.18
CA GLN A 14 -8.82 -2.82 17.39
C GLN A 14 -8.10 -3.57 16.25
N LYS A 15 -8.20 -3.07 15.01
CA LYS A 15 -7.55 -3.70 13.85
C LYS A 15 -6.02 -3.61 13.93
N THR A 16 -5.47 -2.44 14.29
CA THR A 16 -4.00 -2.26 14.40
C THR A 16 -3.41 -3.08 15.54
N GLU A 17 -4.07 -3.10 16.70
CA GLU A 17 -3.64 -3.93 17.84
C GLU A 17 -3.68 -5.40 17.48
N THR A 18 -4.75 -5.88 16.83
CA THR A 18 -4.85 -7.29 16.38
C THR A 18 -3.70 -7.69 15.47
N ILE A 19 -3.33 -6.84 14.48
CA ILE A 19 -2.20 -7.14 13.58
C ILE A 19 -0.89 -7.21 14.36
N LYS A 20 -0.63 -6.24 15.25
CA LYS A 20 0.56 -6.25 16.10
C LYS A 20 0.64 -7.54 16.93
N ASP A 21 -0.45 -7.93 17.57
CA ASP A 21 -0.51 -9.13 18.39
C ASP A 21 -0.32 -10.42 17.56
N MET A 22 -0.87 -10.47 16.35
CA MET A 22 -0.65 -11.59 15.42
C MET A 22 0.82 -11.70 15.01
N ILE A 23 1.48 -10.58 14.73
CA ILE A 23 2.92 -10.53 14.40
C ILE A 23 3.72 -11.01 15.63
N ALA A 24 3.49 -10.43 16.82
CA ALA A 24 4.19 -10.79 18.04
C ALA A 24 4.02 -12.30 18.38
N ALA A 25 2.80 -12.82 18.24
CA ALA A 25 2.52 -14.23 18.46
C ALA A 25 3.25 -15.14 17.45
N ALA A 26 3.38 -14.71 16.18
CA ALA A 26 4.11 -15.47 15.17
C ALA A 26 5.61 -15.57 15.48
N PHE A 27 6.23 -14.50 15.96
CA PHE A 27 7.62 -14.53 16.41
C PHE A 27 7.79 -15.34 17.71
N CYS A 28 6.87 -15.19 18.66
CA CYS A 28 6.89 -15.97 19.91
C CYS A 28 6.87 -17.48 19.66
N ARG A 29 6.06 -17.96 18.69
CA ARG A 29 6.06 -19.39 18.27
C ARG A 29 7.41 -19.86 17.72
N ARG A 30 8.30 -18.96 17.35
CA ARG A 30 9.67 -19.21 16.86
C ARG A 30 10.74 -18.94 17.92
N GLY A 31 10.33 -18.76 19.18
CA GLY A 31 11.23 -18.51 20.29
C GLY A 31 11.80 -17.07 20.35
N VAL A 32 11.21 -16.13 19.60
CA VAL A 32 11.65 -14.74 19.56
C VAL A 32 10.58 -13.83 20.17
N THR A 33 10.97 -13.01 21.15
CA THR A 33 10.10 -11.99 21.72
C THR A 33 10.40 -10.65 21.07
N LEU A 34 9.39 -10.00 20.50
CA LEU A 34 9.53 -8.68 19.92
C LEU A 34 9.46 -7.58 20.97
N THR A 35 10.26 -6.54 20.81
CA THR A 35 10.09 -5.28 21.54
C THR A 35 8.96 -4.47 20.91
N ASP A 36 7.89 -4.17 21.66
CA ASP A 36 6.81 -3.27 21.22
C ASP A 36 7.33 -1.82 21.24
N LEU A 37 7.52 -1.23 20.08
CA LEU A 37 7.97 0.14 19.90
C LEU A 37 6.81 0.98 19.34
N ARG A 38 6.08 1.64 20.24
CA ARG A 38 5.02 2.56 19.82
C ARG A 38 5.58 3.93 19.48
N ASN A 39 5.21 4.40 18.30
CA ASN A 39 5.60 5.72 17.82
C ASN A 39 4.62 6.81 18.38
N ASP A 40 4.68 7.03 19.67
CA ASP A 40 3.93 8.09 20.38
C ASP A 40 4.82 8.93 21.32
N GLY A 41 6.08 8.55 21.49
CA GLY A 41 7.05 9.25 22.32
C GLY A 41 8.50 8.97 21.89
N LYS A 42 8.69 8.32 20.75
CA LYS A 42 10.00 8.04 20.18
C LYS A 42 10.39 9.13 19.19
N LEU A 43 10.87 10.24 19.75
CA LEU A 43 11.23 11.39 18.94
C LEU A 43 12.57 11.17 18.23
N VAL A 44 12.60 11.51 16.95
CA VAL A 44 13.85 11.63 16.21
C VAL A 44 14.51 12.93 16.62
N SER A 45 15.61 12.86 17.33
CA SER A 45 16.33 14.03 17.85
C SER A 45 17.85 13.82 17.80
N ASN A 46 18.61 14.89 18.02
CA ASN A 46 20.07 14.80 18.14
C ASN A 46 20.44 13.83 19.26
N GLY A 47 21.27 12.84 18.94
CA GLY A 47 21.75 11.83 19.89
C GLY A 47 20.79 10.66 20.14
N CYS A 48 19.59 10.64 19.57
CA CYS A 48 18.77 9.42 19.64
C CYS A 48 19.43 8.30 18.84
N LYS A 49 19.36 7.07 19.39
CA LYS A 49 19.92 5.87 18.76
C LYS A 49 18.99 4.69 18.96
N PHE A 50 18.80 3.92 17.91
CA PHE A 50 18.05 2.67 17.91
C PHE A 50 19.04 1.50 17.82
N ASP A 51 18.95 0.56 18.76
CA ASP A 51 19.84 -0.62 18.88
C ASP A 51 19.00 -1.89 18.73
N PHE A 52 18.68 -2.22 17.46
CA PHE A 52 17.99 -3.44 17.07
C PHE A 52 18.69 -4.06 15.86
N ASP A 53 18.67 -5.39 15.78
CA ASP A 53 19.13 -6.11 14.58
C ASP A 53 18.14 -5.92 13.42
N GLY A 54 16.84 -5.86 13.75
CA GLY A 54 15.78 -5.60 12.76
C GLY A 54 14.48 -5.12 13.39
N ALA A 55 13.57 -4.65 12.55
CA ALA A 55 12.22 -4.27 12.99
C ALA A 55 11.16 -4.56 11.92
N VAL A 56 10.02 -5.13 12.34
CA VAL A 56 8.80 -5.13 11.53
C VAL A 56 8.18 -3.74 11.67
N PHE A 57 8.32 -2.92 10.61
CA PHE A 57 7.90 -1.53 10.65
C PHE A 57 6.48 -1.38 10.12
N TRP A 58 5.51 -1.35 11.05
CA TRP A 58 4.08 -1.26 10.77
C TRP A 58 3.54 0.17 11.00
N ASP A 59 4.30 1.16 10.51
CA ASP A 59 3.98 2.59 10.56
C ASP A 59 4.32 3.25 9.21
N LYS A 60 3.98 4.52 9.05
CA LYS A 60 4.27 5.34 7.88
C LYS A 60 5.17 6.55 8.18
N ASP A 61 5.73 6.62 9.39
CA ASP A 61 6.67 7.68 9.78
C ASP A 61 8.03 7.48 9.10
N LEU A 62 8.22 8.20 7.98
CA LEU A 62 9.43 8.11 7.18
C LEU A 62 10.68 8.65 7.90
N LEU A 63 10.54 9.64 8.80
CA LEU A 63 11.68 10.15 9.56
C LEU A 63 12.17 9.11 10.55
N LEU A 64 11.25 8.48 11.28
CA LEU A 64 11.60 7.40 12.21
C LEU A 64 12.19 6.20 11.46
N ALA A 65 11.55 5.78 10.35
CA ALA A 65 12.05 4.67 9.54
C ALA A 65 13.48 4.94 9.05
N LYS A 66 13.71 6.12 8.45
CA LYS A 66 15.04 6.50 7.94
C LYS A 66 16.07 6.57 9.04
N LYS A 67 15.73 7.14 10.20
CA LYS A 67 16.65 7.21 11.35
C LYS A 67 17.01 5.82 11.87
N MET A 68 16.08 4.89 11.94
CA MET A 68 16.37 3.51 12.32
C MET A 68 17.30 2.83 11.32
N GLU A 69 17.11 3.02 10.01
CA GLU A 69 18.01 2.51 8.97
C GLU A 69 19.42 3.12 9.08
N ASP A 70 19.51 4.43 9.33
CA ASP A 70 20.81 5.12 9.51
C ASP A 70 21.54 4.65 10.77
N ASP A 71 20.83 4.13 11.76
CA ASP A 71 21.41 3.46 12.94
C ASP A 71 21.81 1.99 12.69
N GLY A 72 21.57 1.47 11.48
CA GLY A 72 21.89 0.10 11.09
C GLY A 72 20.78 -0.91 11.33
N VAL A 73 19.59 -0.49 11.71
CA VAL A 73 18.45 -1.39 11.91
C VAL A 73 17.87 -1.84 10.55
N ARG A 74 17.81 -3.15 10.29
CA ARG A 74 17.14 -3.67 9.09
C ARG A 74 15.62 -3.55 9.25
N LEU A 75 14.98 -2.70 8.45
CA LEU A 75 13.52 -2.56 8.46
C LEU A 75 12.84 -3.51 7.46
N PHE A 76 11.71 -4.04 7.88
CA PHE A 76 10.76 -4.86 7.11
C PHE A 76 9.35 -4.23 7.23
N ASN A 77 8.86 -3.43 6.27
CA ASN A 77 9.49 -2.89 5.08
C ASN A 77 10.41 -1.71 5.39
N GLY A 78 11.37 -1.45 4.49
CA GLY A 78 12.26 -0.29 4.57
C GLY A 78 11.56 1.04 4.22
N SER A 79 12.20 2.16 4.61
CA SER A 79 11.65 3.52 4.45
C SER A 79 11.30 3.86 3.00
N GLU A 80 12.11 3.46 2.04
CA GLU A 80 11.87 3.71 0.62
C GLU A 80 10.65 2.94 0.10
N THR A 81 10.48 1.69 0.51
CA THR A 81 9.29 0.90 0.20
C THR A 81 8.02 1.57 0.71
N ILE A 82 8.05 2.04 1.97
CA ILE A 82 6.91 2.73 2.58
C ILE A 82 6.60 4.03 1.82
N ARG A 83 7.64 4.82 1.49
CA ARG A 83 7.50 6.05 0.73
C ARG A 83 6.86 5.84 -0.64
N ILE A 84 7.30 4.82 -1.38
CA ILE A 84 6.75 4.51 -2.70
C ILE A 84 5.31 4.00 -2.58
N CYS A 85 5.02 3.10 -1.65
CA CYS A 85 3.67 2.53 -1.47
C CYS A 85 2.64 3.55 -0.95
N ASP A 86 3.07 4.58 -0.22
CA ASP A 86 2.16 5.61 0.29
C ASP A 86 1.89 6.74 -0.71
N ASP A 87 2.58 6.74 -1.86
CA ASP A 87 2.38 7.67 -2.97
C ASP A 87 1.99 6.91 -4.25
N LYS A 88 0.75 7.11 -4.71
CA LYS A 88 0.21 6.44 -5.91
C LYS A 88 0.95 6.81 -7.20
N GLY A 89 1.47 8.05 -7.28
CA GLY A 89 2.30 8.48 -8.40
C GLY A 89 3.64 7.74 -8.43
N LEU A 90 4.28 7.55 -7.27
CA LEU A 90 5.52 6.80 -7.17
C LEU A 90 5.32 5.30 -7.42
N THR A 91 4.22 4.73 -6.91
CA THR A 91 3.83 3.35 -7.21
C THR A 91 3.61 3.17 -8.71
N PHE A 92 2.90 4.11 -9.38
CA PHE A 92 2.72 4.11 -10.83
C PHE A 92 4.07 4.12 -11.57
N LEU A 93 4.98 5.03 -11.23
CA LEU A 93 6.30 5.10 -11.87
C LEU A 93 7.12 3.82 -11.65
N SER A 94 7.03 3.21 -10.48
CA SER A 94 7.72 1.95 -10.15
C SER A 94 7.17 0.78 -10.96
N ALA A 95 5.85 0.71 -11.13
CA ALA A 95 5.19 -0.30 -11.95
C ALA A 95 5.49 -0.10 -13.45
N LEU A 96 5.50 1.16 -13.92
CA LEU A 96 5.81 1.50 -15.32
C LEU A 96 7.22 1.03 -15.72
N LYS A 97 8.22 1.20 -14.86
CA LYS A 97 9.59 0.72 -15.09
C LYS A 97 9.69 -0.80 -15.30
N ARG A 98 8.72 -1.56 -14.82
CA ARG A 98 8.63 -3.02 -14.97
C ARG A 98 7.59 -3.45 -16.01
N ASN A 99 7.00 -2.52 -16.76
CA ASN A 99 5.96 -2.78 -17.75
C ASN A 99 4.76 -3.56 -17.17
N LEU A 100 4.41 -3.31 -15.90
CA LEU A 100 3.27 -3.97 -15.27
C LEU A 100 1.96 -3.45 -15.88
N PRO A 101 0.97 -4.31 -16.10
CA PRO A 101 -0.33 -3.89 -16.60
C PRO A 101 -1.02 -3.03 -15.54
N MET A 102 -1.26 -1.77 -15.88
CA MET A 102 -2.01 -0.80 -15.08
C MET A 102 -3.09 -0.16 -15.93
N PRO A 103 -4.16 0.40 -15.34
CA PRO A 103 -5.04 1.31 -16.06
C PRO A 103 -4.23 2.44 -16.68
N VAL A 104 -4.64 2.99 -17.83
CA VAL A 104 -4.00 4.19 -18.38
C VAL A 104 -3.96 5.25 -17.29
N THR A 105 -2.77 5.78 -17.03
CA THR A 105 -2.52 6.69 -15.90
C THR A 105 -1.78 7.94 -16.38
N VAL A 106 -2.25 9.10 -15.94
CA VAL A 106 -1.63 10.41 -16.17
C VAL A 106 -1.42 11.08 -14.81
N ALA A 107 -0.21 11.56 -14.51
CA ALA A 107 0.05 12.33 -13.30
C ALA A 107 -0.22 13.82 -13.57
N ALA A 108 -0.88 14.49 -12.62
CA ALA A 108 -1.03 15.94 -12.68
C ALA A 108 0.33 16.65 -12.60
N PRO A 109 0.51 17.80 -13.24
CA PRO A 109 1.68 18.64 -13.03
C PRO A 109 1.72 19.13 -11.59
N PHE A 110 2.92 19.32 -11.06
CA PHE A 110 3.08 19.87 -9.71
C PHE A 110 2.73 21.35 -9.68
N THR A 111 2.07 21.80 -8.63
CA THR A 111 1.91 23.22 -8.31
C THR A 111 2.12 23.48 -6.83
N TYR A 112 2.37 24.73 -6.44
CA TYR A 112 2.58 25.13 -5.06
C TYR A 112 1.24 25.41 -4.35
N ALA A 113 1.14 25.07 -3.07
CA ALA A 113 -0.10 25.24 -2.29
C ALA A 113 -0.60 26.68 -2.22
N ASN A 114 0.32 27.66 -2.26
CA ASN A 114 0.00 29.09 -2.23
C ASN A 114 -0.29 29.69 -3.63
N ILE A 115 -0.16 28.90 -4.70
CA ILE A 115 -0.42 29.32 -6.07
C ILE A 115 -1.66 28.60 -6.62
N GLY A 116 -1.72 27.27 -6.47
CA GLY A 116 -2.73 26.44 -7.10
C GLY A 116 -2.54 26.30 -8.61
N TYR A 117 -3.54 25.74 -9.29
CA TYR A 117 -3.57 25.71 -10.75
C TYR A 117 -4.18 27.02 -11.27
N THR A 118 -3.40 27.85 -11.97
CA THR A 118 -3.84 29.12 -12.57
C THR A 118 -4.61 28.93 -13.87
N ASN A 119 -4.49 27.74 -14.49
CA ASN A 119 -5.33 27.24 -15.57
C ASN A 119 -5.46 25.71 -15.43
N THR A 120 -6.29 25.11 -16.24
CA THR A 120 -6.58 23.66 -16.23
C THR A 120 -6.33 23.03 -17.60
N ASP A 121 -5.54 23.67 -18.49
CA ASP A 121 -5.30 23.21 -19.87
C ASP A 121 -4.68 21.82 -19.92
N PHE A 122 -3.96 21.39 -18.86
CA PHE A 122 -3.42 20.04 -18.75
C PHE A 122 -4.52 18.96 -18.71
N LEU A 123 -5.77 19.30 -18.39
CA LEU A 123 -6.89 18.35 -18.42
C LEU A 123 -7.28 17.95 -19.85
N ASP A 124 -6.98 18.78 -20.85
CA ASP A 124 -7.16 18.41 -22.25
C ASP A 124 -6.24 17.26 -22.63
N GLU A 125 -5.00 17.26 -22.12
CA GLU A 125 -4.05 16.13 -22.27
C GLU A 125 -4.57 14.87 -21.57
N VAL A 126 -5.17 15.01 -20.37
CA VAL A 126 -5.76 13.89 -19.63
C VAL A 126 -6.91 13.27 -20.43
N THR A 127 -7.86 14.09 -20.89
CA THR A 127 -9.05 13.64 -21.62
C THR A 127 -8.75 13.16 -23.04
N SER A 128 -7.60 13.54 -23.60
CA SER A 128 -7.11 12.98 -24.87
C SER A 128 -6.59 11.54 -24.73
N LYS A 129 -6.27 11.10 -23.51
CA LYS A 129 -5.70 9.77 -23.21
C LYS A 129 -6.65 8.85 -22.47
N ILE A 130 -7.62 9.40 -21.75
CA ILE A 130 -8.52 8.65 -20.86
C ILE A 130 -9.94 9.09 -21.12
N ASP A 131 -10.80 8.15 -21.53
CA ASP A 131 -12.23 8.37 -21.69
C ASP A 131 -12.94 8.45 -20.33
N PHE A 132 -14.06 9.17 -20.27
CA PHE A 132 -14.94 9.17 -19.11
C PHE A 132 -15.66 7.82 -18.92
N PRO A 133 -15.87 7.36 -17.68
CA PRO A 133 -15.53 8.03 -16.43
C PRO A 133 -14.03 7.94 -16.09
N ILE A 134 -13.49 9.02 -15.52
CA ILE A 134 -12.07 9.12 -15.10
C ILE A 134 -12.01 8.97 -13.59
N ILE A 135 -11.08 8.14 -13.11
CA ILE A 135 -10.76 8.03 -11.69
C ILE A 135 -9.66 9.02 -11.35
N VAL A 136 -9.93 9.90 -10.38
CA VAL A 136 -8.96 10.85 -9.84
C VAL A 136 -8.55 10.39 -8.45
N LYS A 137 -7.25 10.29 -8.19
CA LYS A 137 -6.72 9.86 -6.88
C LYS A 137 -5.73 10.89 -6.36
N GLU A 138 -5.90 11.37 -5.12
CA GLU A 138 -4.80 12.07 -4.44
C GLU A 138 -3.64 11.07 -4.28
N SER A 139 -2.40 11.51 -4.52
CA SER A 139 -1.22 10.63 -4.47
C SER A 139 -1.06 9.98 -3.10
N SER A 140 -1.21 10.76 -2.03
CA SER A 140 -1.18 10.25 -0.66
C SER A 140 -2.58 10.05 -0.11
N GLY A 141 -2.78 8.99 0.65
CA GLY A 141 -4.07 8.71 1.28
C GLY A 141 -4.36 7.21 1.37
N SER A 142 -5.30 6.88 2.25
CA SER A 142 -5.64 5.49 2.58
C SER A 142 -7.15 5.27 2.61
N PHE A 143 -7.56 4.00 2.58
CA PHE A 143 -8.97 3.57 2.73
C PHE A 143 -9.93 4.10 1.64
N GLY A 144 -9.41 4.45 0.46
CA GLY A 144 -10.24 4.93 -0.67
C GLY A 144 -10.89 6.30 -0.47
N MET A 145 -10.59 7.01 0.63
CA MET A 145 -11.21 8.31 0.93
C MET A 145 -10.82 9.41 -0.07
N GLN A 146 -9.65 9.29 -0.68
CA GLN A 146 -9.08 10.25 -1.64
C GLN A 146 -9.18 9.74 -3.08
N VAL A 147 -10.22 8.97 -3.40
CA VAL A 147 -10.49 8.44 -4.74
C VAL A 147 -11.85 8.94 -5.19
N TYR A 148 -11.88 9.56 -6.34
CA TYR A 148 -13.04 10.23 -6.91
C TYR A 148 -13.30 9.70 -8.32
N MET A 149 -14.55 9.73 -8.77
CA MET A 149 -14.94 9.41 -10.16
C MET A 149 -15.54 10.66 -10.80
N ALA A 150 -15.00 11.06 -11.94
CA ALA A 150 -15.55 12.09 -12.80
C ALA A 150 -16.25 11.44 -14.01
N LYS A 151 -17.52 11.74 -14.23
CA LYS A 151 -18.30 11.20 -15.34
C LYS A 151 -18.29 12.10 -16.58
N ASN A 152 -17.85 13.34 -16.42
CA ASN A 152 -17.74 14.35 -17.46
C ASN A 152 -16.72 15.41 -17.05
N HIS A 153 -16.48 16.37 -17.95
CA HIS A 153 -15.48 17.41 -17.78
C HIS A 153 -15.78 18.35 -16.59
N ASP A 154 -17.06 18.71 -16.36
CA ASP A 154 -17.43 19.61 -15.27
C ASP A 154 -17.19 18.95 -13.90
N GLU A 155 -17.51 17.68 -13.76
CA GLU A 155 -17.18 16.90 -12.55
C GLU A 155 -15.66 16.80 -12.35
N LEU A 156 -14.90 16.60 -13.43
CA LEU A 156 -13.42 16.54 -13.37
C LEU A 156 -12.85 17.86 -12.88
N LEU A 157 -13.28 19.00 -13.42
CA LEU A 157 -12.89 20.34 -12.95
C LEU A 157 -13.24 20.57 -11.49
N GLY A 158 -14.44 20.17 -11.07
CA GLY A 158 -14.88 20.28 -9.68
C GLY A 158 -14.01 19.47 -8.71
N ILE A 159 -13.63 18.24 -9.11
CA ILE A 159 -12.74 17.37 -8.31
C ILE A 159 -11.35 17.97 -8.22
N VAL A 160 -10.76 18.41 -9.33
CA VAL A 160 -9.43 19.03 -9.36
C VAL A 160 -9.38 20.30 -8.51
N SER A 161 -10.40 21.16 -8.61
CA SER A 161 -10.53 22.34 -7.77
C SER A 161 -10.61 22.00 -6.28
N LYS A 162 -11.33 20.94 -5.92
CA LYS A 162 -11.47 20.48 -4.52
C LYS A 162 -10.15 19.93 -3.98
N ILE A 163 -9.40 19.16 -4.78
CA ILE A 163 -8.10 18.60 -4.39
C ILE A 163 -7.05 19.72 -4.26
N GLY A 164 -7.14 20.73 -5.13
CA GLY A 164 -6.22 21.86 -5.13
C GLY A 164 -4.80 21.46 -5.51
N ALA A 165 -3.82 21.97 -4.79
CA ALA A 165 -2.39 21.80 -5.07
C ALA A 165 -1.79 20.45 -4.58
N LYS A 166 -2.61 19.53 -4.08
CA LYS A 166 -2.10 18.19 -3.71
C LYS A 166 -1.76 17.39 -4.98
N ASN A 167 -0.68 16.61 -4.90
CA ASN A 167 -0.35 15.69 -5.97
C ASN A 167 -1.50 14.73 -6.24
N MET A 168 -1.83 14.50 -7.51
CA MET A 168 -2.89 13.61 -7.93
C MET A 168 -2.55 12.89 -9.23
N ILE A 169 -3.20 11.76 -9.45
CA ILE A 169 -3.16 11.00 -10.70
C ILE A 169 -4.58 10.84 -11.26
N PHE A 170 -4.68 10.76 -12.56
CA PHE A 170 -5.87 10.42 -13.33
C PHE A 170 -5.70 9.02 -13.87
N GLN A 171 -6.71 8.18 -13.73
CA GLN A 171 -6.67 6.80 -14.20
C GLN A 171 -7.93 6.44 -14.97
N GLN A 172 -7.75 5.60 -15.98
CA GLN A 172 -8.84 4.92 -16.65
C GLN A 172 -9.69 4.13 -15.64
N TYR A 173 -11.00 4.27 -15.73
CA TYR A 173 -11.92 3.40 -15.00
C TYR A 173 -11.91 2.00 -15.59
N ILE A 174 -11.71 1.00 -14.76
CA ILE A 174 -11.78 -0.42 -15.15
C ILE A 174 -13.09 -0.98 -14.60
N GLU A 175 -13.97 -1.42 -15.51
CA GLU A 175 -15.20 -2.12 -15.12
C GLU A 175 -14.86 -3.50 -14.57
N CYS A 176 -15.10 -3.70 -13.29
CA CYS A 176 -14.77 -4.92 -12.56
C CYS A 176 -15.89 -5.38 -11.62
N GLY A 177 -17.12 -4.90 -11.81
CA GLY A 177 -18.29 -5.26 -11.01
C GLY A 177 -18.13 -4.92 -9.52
N ASN A 178 -17.50 -3.78 -9.22
CA ASN A 178 -17.17 -3.33 -7.85
C ASN A 178 -16.38 -4.39 -7.05
N THR A 179 -15.50 -5.09 -7.74
CA THR A 179 -14.71 -6.19 -7.20
C THR A 179 -13.22 -5.87 -7.37
N ASP A 180 -12.41 -6.22 -6.40
CA ASP A 180 -10.97 -6.30 -6.54
C ASP A 180 -10.42 -7.59 -5.93
N LEU A 181 -9.17 -7.89 -6.27
CA LEU A 181 -8.43 -9.03 -5.73
C LEU A 181 -7.31 -8.48 -4.87
N ARG A 182 -7.19 -8.98 -3.63
CA ARG A 182 -6.01 -8.71 -2.80
C ARG A 182 -5.17 -9.97 -2.68
N LEU A 183 -3.94 -9.86 -3.17
CA LEU A 183 -2.92 -10.89 -3.05
C LEU A 183 -1.90 -10.47 -1.99
N GLN A 184 -1.73 -11.30 -0.96
CA GLN A 184 -0.71 -11.07 0.06
C GLN A 184 0.61 -11.68 -0.39
N VAL A 185 1.59 -10.82 -0.62
CA VAL A 185 2.96 -11.23 -0.99
C VAL A 185 3.85 -11.16 0.24
N VAL A 186 4.69 -12.16 0.46
CA VAL A 186 5.75 -12.18 1.48
C VAL A 186 6.96 -12.88 0.89
N GLY A 187 8.14 -12.27 0.98
CA GLY A 187 9.38 -12.84 0.47
C GLY A 187 9.32 -13.20 -1.02
N GLY A 188 8.62 -12.39 -1.83
CA GLY A 188 8.46 -12.60 -3.26
C GLY A 188 7.50 -13.74 -3.64
N LYS A 189 6.67 -14.23 -2.72
CA LYS A 189 5.68 -15.29 -2.97
C LYS A 189 4.30 -14.85 -2.54
N VAL A 190 3.27 -15.15 -3.34
CA VAL A 190 1.87 -14.98 -2.93
C VAL A 190 1.53 -16.07 -1.92
N VAL A 191 1.22 -15.68 -0.68
CA VAL A 191 0.92 -16.61 0.42
C VAL A 191 -0.58 -16.82 0.62
N ALA A 192 -1.39 -15.83 0.27
CA ALA A 192 -2.86 -15.91 0.32
C ALA A 192 -3.47 -14.90 -0.64
N ALA A 193 -4.69 -15.17 -1.09
CA ALA A 193 -5.46 -14.25 -1.91
C ALA A 193 -6.94 -14.28 -1.54
N VAL A 194 -7.58 -13.11 -1.66
CA VAL A 194 -9.01 -12.93 -1.44
C VAL A 194 -9.60 -12.06 -2.54
N LYS A 195 -10.85 -12.35 -2.88
CA LYS A 195 -11.70 -11.50 -3.68
C LYS A 195 -12.55 -10.64 -2.76
N ARG A 196 -12.54 -9.32 -2.99
CA ARG A 196 -13.31 -8.35 -2.23
C ARG A 196 -14.40 -7.78 -3.12
N ARG A 197 -15.59 -7.62 -2.60
CA ARG A 197 -16.72 -7.05 -3.33
C ARG A 197 -17.45 -6.04 -2.48
N SER A 198 -17.71 -4.86 -3.05
CA SER A 198 -18.57 -3.86 -2.44
C SER A 198 -20.03 -4.27 -2.58
N LEU A 199 -20.80 -4.25 -1.48
CA LEU A 199 -22.23 -4.61 -1.47
C LEU A 199 -23.16 -3.40 -1.67
N ASN A 200 -22.63 -2.19 -1.51
CA ASN A 200 -23.42 -0.94 -1.62
C ASN A 200 -23.27 -0.24 -2.96
N GLY A 201 -22.68 -0.91 -3.96
CA GLY A 201 -22.49 -0.34 -5.30
C GLY A 201 -21.38 0.71 -5.39
N ASP A 202 -20.60 0.93 -4.32
CA ASP A 202 -19.44 1.81 -4.39
C ASP A 202 -18.35 1.17 -5.27
N PHE A 203 -17.89 1.90 -6.27
CA PHE A 203 -16.80 1.46 -7.16
C PHE A 203 -15.47 1.24 -6.42
N ARG A 204 -15.32 1.87 -5.26
CA ARG A 204 -14.23 1.59 -4.34
C ARG A 204 -14.56 0.32 -3.57
N ALA A 205 -13.77 -0.74 -3.72
CA ALA A 205 -13.96 -1.96 -2.96
C ALA A 205 -13.63 -1.76 -1.47
N ASN A 206 -14.32 -0.82 -0.82
CA ASN A 206 -14.33 -0.62 0.63
C ASN A 206 -15.11 -1.77 1.27
N ALA A 207 -14.55 -2.92 1.16
CA ALA A 207 -15.03 -4.25 1.23
C ALA A 207 -15.99 -4.54 2.36
N THR A 208 -17.06 -5.14 2.00
CA THR A 208 -17.96 -5.75 2.94
C THR A 208 -18.00 -7.27 2.82
N LEU A 209 -17.81 -7.80 1.63
CA LEU A 209 -17.68 -9.25 1.40
C LEU A 209 -16.25 -9.57 0.97
N MET A 210 -15.64 -10.53 1.69
CA MET A 210 -14.32 -11.05 1.39
C MET A 210 -14.38 -12.57 1.37
N GLU A 211 -13.95 -13.17 0.27
CA GLU A 211 -13.94 -14.61 0.09
C GLU A 211 -12.56 -15.10 -0.36
N LYS A 212 -12.23 -16.33 0.02
CA LYS A 212 -11.00 -16.99 -0.44
C LYS A 212 -10.98 -17.02 -1.97
N TYR A 213 -9.83 -16.68 -2.55
CA TYR A 213 -9.64 -16.67 -4.00
C TYR A 213 -8.43 -17.52 -4.38
N LEU A 214 -8.52 -18.20 -5.53
CA LEU A 214 -7.40 -18.90 -6.15
C LEU A 214 -6.92 -18.07 -7.34
N PRO A 215 -5.80 -17.31 -7.22
CA PRO A 215 -5.34 -16.43 -8.27
C PRO A 215 -4.78 -17.23 -9.46
N THR A 216 -4.91 -16.65 -10.64
CA THR A 216 -4.28 -17.15 -11.87
C THR A 216 -2.76 -16.93 -11.84
N ASN A 217 -2.02 -17.60 -12.71
CA ASN A 217 -0.57 -17.41 -12.83
C ASN A 217 -0.21 -15.98 -13.25
N GLU A 218 -1.04 -15.32 -14.06
CA GLU A 218 -0.84 -13.94 -14.48
C GLU A 218 -1.01 -12.99 -13.29
N GLU A 219 -2.06 -13.14 -12.47
CA GLU A 219 -2.29 -12.35 -11.27
C GLU A 219 -1.17 -12.54 -10.23
N ILE A 220 -0.69 -13.78 -10.06
CA ILE A 220 0.46 -14.07 -9.19
C ILE A 220 1.71 -13.35 -9.71
N SER A 221 1.97 -13.41 -11.01
CA SER A 221 3.11 -12.74 -11.63
C SER A 221 3.05 -11.22 -11.43
N ILE A 222 1.89 -10.60 -11.67
CA ILE A 222 1.68 -9.16 -11.45
C ILE A 222 1.94 -8.81 -9.99
N ALA A 223 1.39 -9.57 -9.04
CA ALA A 223 1.53 -9.28 -7.62
C ALA A 223 2.99 -9.39 -7.15
N VAL A 224 3.71 -10.43 -7.58
CA VAL A 224 5.12 -10.64 -7.23
C VAL A 224 6.00 -9.54 -7.84
N GLU A 225 5.82 -9.24 -9.12
CA GLU A 225 6.60 -8.19 -9.79
C GLU A 225 6.26 -6.78 -9.26
N ALA A 226 5.01 -6.52 -8.85
CA ALA A 226 4.62 -5.28 -8.20
C ALA A 226 5.30 -5.12 -6.83
N ALA A 227 5.35 -6.17 -6.00
CA ALA A 227 6.08 -6.15 -4.74
C ALA A 227 7.58 -5.90 -4.94
N LYS A 228 8.18 -6.54 -5.97
CA LYS A 228 9.59 -6.29 -6.35
C LYS A 228 9.82 -4.88 -6.87
N ALA A 229 8.84 -4.29 -7.60
CA ALA A 229 8.96 -2.94 -8.14
C ALA A 229 9.11 -1.87 -7.05
N VAL A 230 8.53 -2.12 -5.89
CA VAL A 230 8.63 -1.24 -4.72
C VAL A 230 9.60 -1.77 -3.65
N ASN A 231 10.32 -2.85 -3.95
CA ASN A 231 11.27 -3.51 -3.04
C ASN A 231 10.64 -3.92 -1.69
N ALA A 232 9.42 -4.46 -1.73
CA ALA A 232 8.69 -4.85 -0.53
C ALA A 232 9.10 -6.24 -0.03
N ASP A 233 9.41 -6.35 1.25
CA ASP A 233 9.57 -7.63 1.96
C ASP A 233 8.23 -8.35 2.07
N PHE A 234 7.16 -7.59 2.32
CA PHE A 234 5.78 -8.03 2.29
C PHE A 234 4.84 -6.90 1.83
N ALA A 235 3.78 -7.25 1.14
CA ALA A 235 2.78 -6.29 0.68
C ALA A 235 1.43 -6.94 0.43
N GLY A 236 0.37 -6.16 0.57
CA GLY A 236 -0.92 -6.46 -0.03
C GLY A 236 -1.02 -5.81 -1.40
N VAL A 237 -1.10 -6.60 -2.45
CA VAL A 237 -1.22 -6.11 -3.82
C VAL A 237 -2.66 -6.21 -4.26
N ASP A 238 -3.20 -5.08 -4.71
CA ASP A 238 -4.58 -4.98 -5.19
C ASP A 238 -4.60 -5.01 -6.71
N ILE A 239 -5.43 -5.90 -7.27
CA ILE A 239 -5.61 -6.11 -8.71
C ILE A 239 -7.08 -5.90 -9.06
N LEU A 240 -7.34 -5.17 -10.14
CA LEU A 240 -8.68 -5.02 -10.74
C LEU A 240 -8.88 -6.11 -11.80
N PRO A 241 -9.87 -7.02 -11.62
CA PRO A 241 -10.18 -8.07 -12.57
C PRO A 241 -11.10 -7.56 -13.70
N GLY A 242 -10.56 -6.73 -14.60
CA GLY A 242 -11.25 -6.22 -15.77
C GLY A 242 -11.25 -7.23 -16.93
N ASP A 243 -11.12 -6.74 -18.16
CA ASP A 243 -10.90 -7.56 -19.37
C ASP A 243 -9.59 -8.36 -19.30
N LYS A 244 -8.64 -7.87 -18.52
CA LYS A 244 -7.43 -8.53 -18.05
C LYS A 244 -7.13 -8.04 -16.63
N PRO A 245 -6.20 -8.68 -15.89
CA PRO A 245 -5.82 -8.19 -14.58
C PRO A 245 -4.98 -6.91 -14.68
N TYR A 246 -5.37 -5.88 -13.91
CA TYR A 246 -4.63 -4.61 -13.80
C TYR A 246 -4.15 -4.39 -12.38
N LEU A 247 -2.88 -4.05 -12.22
CA LEU A 247 -2.36 -3.58 -10.92
C LEU A 247 -3.07 -2.28 -10.52
N CYS A 248 -3.65 -2.27 -9.34
CA CYS A 248 -4.34 -1.10 -8.78
C CYS A 248 -3.48 -0.36 -7.75
N GLU A 249 -2.91 -1.10 -6.78
CA GLU A 249 -2.20 -0.53 -5.65
C GLU A 249 -1.27 -1.57 -5.00
N VAL A 250 -0.17 -1.11 -4.39
CA VAL A 250 0.70 -1.90 -3.52
C VAL A 250 0.69 -1.29 -2.12
N ASN A 251 0.30 -2.07 -1.13
CA ASN A 251 0.16 -1.63 0.26
C ASN A 251 1.23 -2.28 1.14
N SER A 252 2.22 -1.50 1.62
CA SER A 252 3.31 -1.99 2.49
C SER A 252 2.82 -2.50 3.86
N ASN A 253 1.72 -1.94 4.37
CA ASN A 253 1.14 -2.24 5.68
C ASN A 253 -0.31 -2.74 5.54
N ALA A 254 -0.53 -3.67 4.61
CA ALA A 254 -1.87 -4.20 4.34
C ALA A 254 -2.40 -5.02 5.52
N HIS A 255 -3.58 -4.67 6.02
CA HIS A 255 -4.26 -5.43 7.07
C HIS A 255 -4.65 -6.81 6.56
N PHE A 256 -4.17 -7.88 7.24
CA PHE A 256 -4.38 -9.27 6.83
C PHE A 256 -5.29 -10.09 7.78
N LYS A 257 -5.87 -9.49 8.82
CA LYS A 257 -6.78 -10.23 9.73
C LYS A 257 -8.00 -10.77 8.98
N ASN A 258 -8.67 -9.93 8.20
CA ASN A 258 -9.83 -10.36 7.41
C ASN A 258 -9.44 -11.37 6.31
N LEU A 259 -8.23 -11.26 5.75
CA LEU A 259 -7.69 -12.24 4.81
C LEU A 259 -7.49 -13.60 5.51
N MET A 260 -6.95 -13.61 6.74
CA MET A 260 -6.83 -14.83 7.54
C MET A 260 -8.22 -15.44 7.84
N ASP A 261 -9.20 -14.62 8.20
CA ASP A 261 -10.56 -15.11 8.49
C ASP A 261 -11.20 -15.78 7.26
N ALA A 262 -10.96 -15.23 6.05
CA ALA A 262 -11.50 -15.78 4.82
C ALA A 262 -10.74 -17.02 4.30
N THR A 263 -9.42 -17.11 4.57
CA THR A 263 -8.55 -18.12 3.95
C THR A 263 -8.05 -19.19 4.92
N GLY A 264 -8.06 -18.92 6.23
CA GLY A 264 -7.39 -19.69 7.26
C GLY A 264 -5.86 -19.51 7.28
N ILE A 265 -5.29 -18.64 6.42
CA ILE A 265 -3.84 -18.44 6.28
C ILE A 265 -3.43 -17.21 7.09
N ASN A 266 -2.54 -17.40 8.06
CA ASN A 266 -1.98 -16.32 8.86
C ASN A 266 -0.72 -15.76 8.19
N ALA A 267 -0.81 -14.61 7.56
CA ALA A 267 0.32 -13.95 6.90
C ALA A 267 1.46 -13.59 7.88
N ALA A 268 1.16 -13.37 9.16
CA ALA A 268 2.19 -13.09 10.17
C ALA A 268 3.22 -14.21 10.32
N ASP A 269 2.82 -15.48 10.11
CA ASP A 269 3.74 -16.61 10.18
C ASP A 269 4.77 -16.58 9.03
N PHE A 270 4.35 -16.18 7.84
CA PHE A 270 5.23 -16.02 6.68
C PHE A 270 6.15 -14.80 6.87
N ILE A 271 5.63 -13.69 7.40
CA ILE A 271 6.42 -12.49 7.72
C ILE A 271 7.50 -12.83 8.74
N ALA A 272 7.15 -13.54 9.83
CA ALA A 272 8.11 -13.93 10.85
C ALA A 272 9.21 -14.84 10.29
N ASN A 273 8.86 -15.84 9.45
CA ASN A 273 9.84 -16.69 8.78
C ASN A 273 10.80 -15.87 7.90
N TRP A 274 10.25 -15.00 7.06
CA TRP A 274 11.04 -14.15 6.16
C TRP A 274 12.00 -13.23 6.90
N VAL A 275 11.50 -12.55 7.93
CA VAL A 275 12.33 -11.64 8.76
C VAL A 275 13.48 -12.39 9.42
N LEU A 276 13.21 -13.53 10.04
CA LEU A 276 14.24 -14.33 10.71
C LEU A 276 15.24 -14.90 9.73
N GLU A 277 14.80 -15.40 8.57
CA GLU A 277 15.69 -15.85 7.49
C GLU A 277 16.65 -14.72 7.07
N LYS A 278 16.11 -13.53 6.78
CA LYS A 278 16.92 -12.39 6.31
C LYS A 278 17.87 -11.82 7.37
N LEU A 279 17.54 -11.89 8.63
CA LEU A 279 18.42 -11.48 9.72
C LEU A 279 19.49 -12.53 10.06
N CYS A 280 19.32 -13.79 9.62
CA CYS A 280 20.34 -14.83 9.77
C CYS A 280 21.33 -14.89 8.58
N GLU A 281 20.93 -14.33 7.42
CA GLU A 281 21.78 -14.29 6.21
C GLU A 281 22.80 -13.14 6.23
N GLY A 282 22.58 -12.10 7.02
CA GLY A 282 23.42 -10.90 7.14
C GLY A 282 24.24 -10.89 8.40
#